data_7b523e04a0ae083708fcbdd32f72974a
#
_entry.id   7b523e04a0ae083708fcbdd32f72974a
#
_cell.length_a   1.000
_cell.length_b   1.000
_cell.length_c   1.000
_cell.angle_alpha   90.00
_cell.angle_beta   90.00
_cell.angle_gamma   90.00
#
_symmetry.space_group_name_H-M   'P 1'
#
loop_
_entity.id
_entity.type
_entity.pdbx_description
1 polymer ?
#
loop_
_entity_poly.entity_id
_entity_poly.type
_entity_poly.pdbx_seq_one_letter_code
_entity_poly.pdbx_strand_id
1 'polypeptide(L)'
;VSLLLKYFPDLDDNQLRQFEKISEVYKDWNQKINVVSRKDIDEIYIRHVLHSLGIAKVQAFLPGSKVLDVGTGGGFPGVPLAILFPETEFTLVDSIGKKIKVVDEVVEKLDLQNVKAINDRVENISGEFDFIVSRAVAVMPSFVHWVKGRIAKHSLHDRKNGILYLKGGDLSEEIKPYRTIEVFELSDIFEEEFFDTKKVVYLPMKYKGKQ
;
A
#
# COMPACT_ATOMS: atom_id res chain seq x y z
N VAL A 1 -5.10 -17.80 -5.32
CA VAL A 1 -6.18 -16.86 -5.78
C VAL A 1 -7.51 -17.16 -5.11
N SER A 2 -7.91 -18.43 -4.86
CA SER A 2 -9.15 -18.77 -4.15
C SER A 2 -9.31 -18.02 -2.81
N LEU A 3 -8.22 -17.82 -2.07
CA LEU A 3 -8.21 -17.02 -0.85
C LEU A 3 -8.62 -15.55 -1.11
N LEU A 4 -8.18 -14.97 -2.22
CA LEU A 4 -8.54 -13.58 -2.56
C LEU A 4 -10.03 -13.46 -2.89
N LEU A 5 -10.59 -14.43 -3.63
CA LEU A 5 -12.02 -14.46 -3.97
C LEU A 5 -12.92 -14.56 -2.74
N LYS A 6 -12.47 -15.15 -1.64
CA LYS A 6 -13.19 -15.16 -0.36
C LYS A 6 -13.47 -13.74 0.15
N TYR A 7 -12.53 -12.81 -0.05
CA TYR A 7 -12.61 -11.45 0.48
C TYR A 7 -12.92 -10.41 -0.59
N PHE A 8 -12.62 -10.71 -1.85
CA PHE A 8 -12.82 -9.84 -3.02
C PHE A 8 -13.50 -10.65 -4.14
N PRO A 9 -14.81 -10.93 -4.02
CA PRO A 9 -15.52 -11.80 -4.97
C PRO A 9 -15.72 -11.18 -6.35
N ASP A 10 -15.62 -9.85 -6.47
CA ASP A 10 -15.93 -9.10 -7.69
C ASP A 10 -14.68 -8.86 -8.58
N LEU A 11 -13.59 -9.60 -8.37
CA LEU A 11 -12.40 -9.51 -9.23
C LEU A 11 -12.73 -9.97 -10.64
N ASP A 12 -12.37 -9.15 -11.64
CA ASP A 12 -12.52 -9.52 -13.03
C ASP A 12 -11.42 -10.51 -13.51
N ASP A 13 -11.61 -11.07 -14.70
CA ASP A 13 -10.68 -12.06 -15.28
C ASP A 13 -9.26 -11.51 -15.46
N ASN A 14 -9.09 -10.21 -15.71
CA ASN A 14 -7.77 -9.60 -15.84
C ASN A 14 -7.07 -9.49 -14.49
N GLN A 15 -7.79 -9.01 -13.48
CA GLN A 15 -7.29 -8.94 -12.10
C GLN A 15 -6.93 -10.32 -11.56
N LEU A 16 -7.76 -11.33 -11.82
CA LEU A 16 -7.47 -12.72 -11.44
C LEU A 16 -6.17 -13.21 -12.06
N ARG A 17 -5.99 -13.04 -13.38
CA ARG A 17 -4.74 -13.40 -14.06
C ARG A 17 -3.52 -12.66 -13.50
N GLN A 18 -3.65 -11.37 -13.19
CA GLN A 18 -2.57 -10.58 -12.61
C GLN A 18 -2.21 -11.07 -11.20
N PHE A 19 -3.19 -11.35 -10.35
CA PHE A 19 -2.95 -11.91 -9.02
C PHE A 19 -2.36 -13.32 -9.09
N GLU A 20 -2.75 -14.18 -10.04
CA GLU A 20 -2.16 -15.51 -10.23
C GLU A 20 -0.67 -15.44 -10.56
N LYS A 21 -0.27 -14.49 -11.40
CA LYS A 21 1.13 -14.30 -11.79
C LYS A 21 2.02 -13.76 -10.67
N ILE A 22 1.47 -13.08 -9.66
CA ILE A 22 2.27 -12.46 -8.58
C ILE A 22 3.24 -13.47 -7.97
N SER A 23 2.77 -14.64 -7.58
CA SER A 23 3.62 -15.64 -6.89
C SER A 23 4.81 -16.07 -7.76
N GLU A 24 4.58 -16.31 -9.04
CA GLU A 24 5.64 -16.70 -9.99
C GLU A 24 6.67 -15.58 -10.15
N VAL A 25 6.19 -14.37 -10.44
CA VAL A 25 7.06 -13.22 -10.70
C VAL A 25 7.94 -12.89 -9.49
N TYR A 26 7.37 -12.91 -8.28
CA TYR A 26 8.16 -12.63 -7.07
C TYR A 26 9.08 -13.77 -6.66
N LYS A 27 8.74 -15.02 -6.92
CA LYS A 27 9.65 -16.17 -6.70
C LYS A 27 10.89 -16.07 -7.58
N ASP A 28 10.73 -15.74 -8.85
CA ASP A 28 11.84 -15.54 -9.79
C ASP A 28 12.78 -14.41 -9.33
N TRP A 29 12.19 -13.29 -8.89
CA TRP A 29 12.97 -12.15 -8.40
C TRP A 29 13.63 -12.41 -7.06
N ASN A 30 12.96 -13.12 -6.16
CA ASN A 30 13.50 -13.41 -4.85
C ASN A 30 14.73 -14.34 -4.87
N GLN A 31 14.91 -15.08 -5.96
CA GLN A 31 16.15 -15.84 -6.21
C GLN A 31 17.34 -14.92 -6.51
N LYS A 32 17.09 -13.74 -7.07
CA LYS A 32 18.11 -12.78 -7.48
C LYS A 32 18.35 -11.69 -6.43
N ILE A 33 17.28 -11.19 -5.84
CA ILE A 33 17.29 -10.10 -4.86
C ILE A 33 16.22 -10.42 -3.79
N ASN A 34 16.62 -10.43 -2.52
CA ASN A 34 15.69 -10.64 -1.40
C ASN A 34 14.74 -9.43 -1.24
N VAL A 35 13.65 -9.39 -1.99
CA VAL A 35 12.60 -8.37 -1.88
C VAL A 35 11.51 -8.77 -0.89
N VAL A 36 11.34 -10.06 -0.72
CA VAL A 36 10.45 -10.71 0.25
C VAL A 36 11.29 -11.67 1.08
N SER A 37 11.04 -11.82 2.37
CA SER A 37 11.79 -12.78 3.18
C SER A 37 11.59 -14.21 2.63
N ARG A 38 12.61 -15.06 2.77
CA ARG A 38 12.53 -16.45 2.28
C ARG A 38 11.40 -17.24 2.95
N LYS A 39 11.02 -16.87 4.17
CA LYS A 39 9.91 -17.50 4.91
C LYS A 39 8.55 -17.04 4.41
N ASP A 40 8.46 -15.81 3.88
CA ASP A 40 7.20 -15.19 3.47
C ASP A 40 6.84 -15.44 2.01
N ILE A 41 7.81 -15.90 1.17
CA ILE A 41 7.57 -16.10 -0.25
C ILE A 41 6.54 -17.22 -0.54
N ASP A 42 6.51 -18.24 0.28
CA ASP A 42 5.55 -19.35 0.15
C ASP A 42 4.14 -18.93 0.63
N GLU A 43 4.08 -17.92 1.51
CA GLU A 43 2.84 -17.33 2.02
C GLU A 43 2.57 -15.93 1.44
N ILE A 44 3.09 -15.63 0.25
CA ILE A 44 3.03 -14.31 -0.37
C ILE A 44 1.60 -13.77 -0.47
N TYR A 45 0.61 -14.63 -0.70
CA TYR A 45 -0.79 -14.23 -0.80
C TYR A 45 -1.35 -13.73 0.53
N ILE A 46 -1.01 -14.33 1.66
CA ILE A 46 -1.47 -13.90 2.98
C ILE A 46 -0.63 -12.71 3.44
N ARG A 47 0.69 -12.89 3.50
CA ARG A 47 1.61 -11.95 4.17
C ARG A 47 1.88 -10.68 3.38
N HIS A 48 1.68 -10.70 2.06
CA HIS A 48 1.96 -9.55 1.22
C HIS A 48 0.75 -9.08 0.42
N VAL A 49 0.09 -9.95 -0.34
CA VAL A 49 -1.04 -9.54 -1.19
C VAL A 49 -2.25 -9.17 -0.35
N LEU A 50 -2.80 -10.10 0.42
CA LEU A 50 -4.00 -9.86 1.22
C LEU A 50 -3.76 -8.79 2.29
N HIS A 51 -2.57 -8.79 2.91
CA HIS A 51 -2.17 -7.72 3.84
C HIS A 51 -2.23 -6.32 3.18
N SER A 52 -1.72 -6.20 1.96
CA SER A 52 -1.80 -4.94 1.19
C SER A 52 -3.24 -4.54 0.90
N LEU A 53 -4.07 -5.51 0.50
CA LEU A 53 -5.48 -5.32 0.21
C LEU A 53 -6.33 -5.02 1.45
N GLY A 54 -5.80 -5.19 2.66
CA GLY A 54 -6.42 -4.70 3.90
C GLY A 54 -6.70 -3.19 3.86
N ILE A 55 -5.88 -2.41 3.15
CA ILE A 55 -6.15 -0.99 2.92
C ILE A 55 -7.47 -0.78 2.17
N ALA A 56 -7.74 -1.60 1.15
CA ALA A 56 -8.96 -1.52 0.34
C ALA A 56 -10.24 -1.80 1.13
N LYS A 57 -10.14 -2.56 2.21
CA LYS A 57 -11.28 -2.81 3.12
C LYS A 57 -11.61 -1.60 4.00
N VAL A 58 -10.65 -0.71 4.19
CA VAL A 58 -10.84 0.55 4.94
C VAL A 58 -11.21 1.69 4.00
N GLN A 59 -10.60 1.75 2.83
CA GLN A 59 -10.80 2.81 1.84
C GLN A 59 -10.69 2.24 0.42
N ALA A 60 -11.79 2.23 -0.30
CA ALA A 60 -11.79 2.01 -1.75
C ALA A 60 -11.38 3.31 -2.47
N PHE A 61 -10.54 3.19 -3.50
CA PHE A 61 -10.11 4.34 -4.30
C PHE A 61 -11.03 4.53 -5.49
N LEU A 62 -11.46 5.77 -5.73
CA LEU A 62 -12.28 6.14 -6.86
C LEU A 62 -11.45 6.29 -8.14
N PRO A 63 -12.04 6.08 -9.33
CA PRO A 63 -11.38 6.38 -10.59
C PRO A 63 -10.78 7.78 -10.64
N GLY A 64 -9.55 7.89 -11.15
CA GLY A 64 -8.80 9.15 -11.21
C GLY A 64 -8.14 9.58 -9.90
N SER A 65 -8.27 8.81 -8.82
CA SER A 65 -7.53 9.07 -7.57
C SER A 65 -6.02 8.89 -7.78
N LYS A 66 -5.25 9.62 -6.98
CA LYS A 66 -3.78 9.54 -6.95
C LYS A 66 -3.32 9.01 -5.61
N VAL A 67 -2.59 7.90 -5.63
CA VAL A 67 -2.06 7.24 -4.44
C VAL A 67 -0.55 7.17 -4.48
N LEU A 68 0.12 7.59 -3.40
CA LEU A 68 1.56 7.48 -3.22
C LEU A 68 1.88 6.35 -2.27
N ASP A 69 2.65 5.36 -2.71
CA ASP A 69 3.21 4.31 -1.87
C ASP A 69 4.65 4.66 -1.47
N VAL A 70 4.86 4.92 -0.20
CA VAL A 70 6.15 5.38 0.34
C VAL A 70 6.92 4.24 0.96
N GLY A 71 8.14 4.03 0.47
CA GLY A 71 8.96 2.89 0.88
C GLY A 71 8.37 1.58 0.39
N THR A 72 7.96 1.57 -0.87
CA THR A 72 7.24 0.45 -1.49
C THR A 72 7.98 -0.89 -1.43
N GLY A 73 9.30 -0.87 -1.24
CA GLY A 73 10.11 -2.08 -1.21
C GLY A 73 10.01 -2.84 -2.52
N GLY A 74 9.56 -4.07 -2.46
CA GLY A 74 9.28 -4.88 -3.63
C GLY A 74 7.92 -4.59 -4.29
N GLY A 75 7.26 -3.45 -4.01
CA GLY A 75 5.96 -3.10 -4.58
C GLY A 75 4.77 -3.32 -3.64
N PHE A 76 4.98 -3.42 -2.34
CA PHE A 76 3.92 -3.65 -1.36
C PHE A 76 3.77 -2.46 -0.40
N PRO A 77 2.57 -1.88 -0.27
CA PRO A 77 1.27 -2.37 -0.74
C PRO A 77 0.87 -1.95 -2.16
N GLY A 78 1.63 -1.14 -2.88
CA GLY A 78 1.21 -0.48 -4.10
C GLY A 78 0.80 -1.41 -5.24
N VAL A 79 1.54 -2.47 -5.54
CA VAL A 79 1.23 -3.39 -6.66
C VAL A 79 -0.10 -4.11 -6.48
N PRO A 80 -0.40 -4.76 -5.34
CA PRO A 80 -1.71 -5.36 -5.14
C PRO A 80 -2.87 -4.37 -5.21
N LEU A 81 -2.68 -3.15 -4.69
CA LEU A 81 -3.68 -2.09 -4.76
C LEU A 81 -3.89 -1.61 -6.20
N ALA A 82 -2.82 -1.52 -7.00
CA ALA A 82 -2.91 -1.11 -8.40
C ALA A 82 -3.66 -2.14 -9.26
N ILE A 83 -3.51 -3.44 -8.97
CA ILE A 83 -4.30 -4.49 -9.60
C ILE A 83 -5.78 -4.33 -9.23
N LEU A 84 -6.08 -4.09 -7.96
CA LEU A 84 -7.47 -3.98 -7.49
C LEU A 84 -8.17 -2.72 -8.00
N PHE A 85 -7.43 -1.62 -8.19
CA PHE A 85 -7.95 -0.32 -8.61
C PHE A 85 -7.30 0.16 -9.92
N PRO A 86 -7.64 -0.44 -11.07
CA PRO A 86 -6.96 -0.16 -12.34
C PRO A 86 -7.15 1.28 -12.86
N GLU A 87 -8.18 1.98 -12.40
CA GLU A 87 -8.45 3.37 -12.77
C GLU A 87 -7.87 4.40 -11.78
N THR A 88 -7.10 3.96 -10.80
CA THR A 88 -6.37 4.80 -9.83
C THR A 88 -4.90 4.89 -10.21
N GLU A 89 -4.32 6.09 -10.16
CA GLU A 89 -2.91 6.32 -10.46
C GLU A 89 -2.04 6.04 -9.22
N PHE A 90 -1.11 5.11 -9.32
CA PHE A 90 -0.18 4.75 -8.25
C PHE A 90 1.24 5.25 -8.54
N THR A 91 1.82 6.00 -7.61
CA THR A 91 3.25 6.35 -7.61
C THR A 91 3.94 5.57 -6.49
N LEU A 92 4.85 4.66 -6.84
CA LEU A 92 5.58 3.80 -5.90
C LEU A 92 7.00 4.31 -5.73
N VAL A 93 7.40 4.64 -4.51
CA VAL A 93 8.69 5.29 -4.21
C VAL A 93 9.51 4.46 -3.23
N ASP A 94 10.78 4.24 -3.56
CA ASP A 94 11.78 3.70 -2.63
C ASP A 94 13.15 4.32 -2.93
N SER A 95 13.92 4.59 -1.88
CA SER A 95 15.28 5.14 -2.01
C SER A 95 16.31 4.10 -2.46
N ILE A 96 15.95 2.82 -2.46
CA ILE A 96 16.83 1.71 -2.82
C ILE A 96 16.59 1.30 -4.28
N GLY A 97 17.46 1.75 -5.20
CA GLY A 97 17.29 1.53 -6.63
C GLY A 97 17.15 0.06 -7.06
N LYS A 98 17.77 -0.88 -6.35
CA LYS A 98 17.60 -2.32 -6.62
C LYS A 98 16.16 -2.79 -6.42
N LYS A 99 15.44 -2.21 -5.45
CA LYS A 99 14.03 -2.54 -5.19
C LYS A 99 13.12 -1.96 -6.28
N ILE A 100 13.39 -0.74 -6.71
CA ILE A 100 12.63 -0.10 -7.80
C ILE A 100 12.78 -0.88 -9.11
N LYS A 101 13.97 -1.40 -9.43
CA LYS A 101 14.15 -2.29 -10.59
C LYS A 101 13.25 -3.52 -10.54
N VAL A 102 13.05 -4.10 -9.36
CA VAL A 102 12.11 -5.22 -9.20
C VAL A 102 10.68 -4.74 -9.44
N VAL A 103 10.31 -3.58 -8.90
CA VAL A 103 8.97 -3.01 -9.12
C VAL A 103 8.71 -2.76 -10.59
N ASP A 104 9.65 -2.16 -11.34
CA ASP A 104 9.52 -1.92 -12.78
C ASP A 104 9.25 -3.21 -13.54
N GLU A 105 10.01 -4.26 -13.26
CA GLU A 105 9.84 -5.56 -13.90
C GLU A 105 8.52 -6.27 -13.51
N VAL A 106 8.11 -6.13 -12.25
CA VAL A 106 6.82 -6.66 -11.80
C VAL A 106 5.68 -5.94 -12.53
N VAL A 107 5.74 -4.61 -12.61
CA VAL A 107 4.76 -3.77 -13.32
C VAL A 107 4.66 -4.18 -14.79
N GLU A 108 5.80 -4.36 -15.48
CA GLU A 108 5.87 -4.82 -16.86
C GLU A 108 5.27 -6.23 -17.04
N LYS A 109 5.70 -7.20 -16.21
CA LYS A 109 5.22 -8.60 -16.29
C LYS A 109 3.74 -8.76 -15.98
N LEU A 110 3.19 -7.92 -15.11
CA LEU A 110 1.78 -7.90 -14.75
C LEU A 110 0.95 -6.99 -15.68
N ASP A 111 1.58 -6.29 -16.63
CA ASP A 111 0.94 -5.34 -17.55
C ASP A 111 0.11 -4.26 -16.82
N LEU A 112 0.70 -3.65 -15.78
CA LEU A 112 0.05 -2.59 -15.00
C LEU A 112 0.29 -1.24 -15.66
N GLN A 113 -0.78 -0.63 -16.18
CA GLN A 113 -0.71 0.66 -16.89
C GLN A 113 -0.83 1.88 -15.95
N ASN A 114 -1.25 1.66 -14.72
CA ASN A 114 -1.57 2.69 -13.73
C ASN A 114 -0.51 2.87 -12.64
N VAL A 115 0.71 2.33 -12.85
CA VAL A 115 1.81 2.38 -11.88
C VAL A 115 3.01 3.13 -12.44
N LYS A 116 3.54 4.06 -11.66
CA LYS A 116 4.82 4.71 -11.88
C LYS A 116 5.75 4.44 -10.71
N ALA A 117 6.89 3.78 -10.95
CA ALA A 117 7.91 3.56 -9.93
C ALA A 117 9.01 4.65 -10.00
N ILE A 118 9.46 5.12 -8.83
CA ILE A 118 10.46 6.20 -8.72
C ILE A 118 11.51 5.83 -7.70
N ASN A 119 12.77 5.86 -8.12
CA ASN A 119 13.89 5.70 -7.20
C ASN A 119 14.32 7.06 -6.66
N ASP A 120 13.77 7.44 -5.54
CA ASP A 120 14.11 8.68 -4.82
C ASP A 120 13.63 8.61 -3.36
N ARG A 121 13.98 9.63 -2.59
CA ARG A 121 13.40 9.87 -1.27
C ARG A 121 12.06 10.58 -1.43
N VAL A 122 11.10 10.27 -0.56
CA VAL A 122 9.75 10.85 -0.64
C VAL A 122 9.75 12.38 -0.50
N GLU A 123 10.72 12.94 0.21
CA GLU A 123 10.87 14.38 0.38
C GLU A 123 11.13 15.12 -0.95
N ASN A 124 11.66 14.41 -1.95
CA ASN A 124 11.95 14.95 -3.29
C ASN A 124 10.78 14.76 -4.27
N ILE A 125 9.76 13.98 -3.90
CA ILE A 125 8.63 13.73 -4.79
C ILE A 125 7.77 14.98 -4.88
N SER A 126 7.47 15.41 -6.09
CA SER A 126 6.56 16.51 -6.36
C SER A 126 5.12 16.01 -6.54
N GLY A 127 4.16 16.92 -6.35
CA GLY A 127 2.74 16.64 -6.53
C GLY A 127 1.97 16.42 -5.24
N GLU A 128 0.67 16.33 -5.40
CA GLU A 128 -0.28 16.09 -4.31
C GLU A 128 -1.05 14.79 -4.61
N PHE A 129 -1.36 14.03 -3.56
CA PHE A 129 -2.01 12.71 -3.64
C PHE A 129 -3.25 12.70 -2.76
N ASP A 130 -4.27 11.95 -3.17
CA ASP A 130 -5.48 11.75 -2.37
C ASP A 130 -5.16 10.92 -1.14
N PHE A 131 -4.40 9.83 -1.31
CA PHE A 131 -3.95 9.02 -0.21
C PHE A 131 -2.47 8.70 -0.31
N ILE A 132 -1.85 8.57 0.86
CA ILE A 132 -0.50 8.02 0.98
C ILE A 132 -0.60 6.70 1.72
N VAL A 133 -0.09 5.65 1.10
CA VAL A 133 -0.04 4.31 1.67
C VAL A 133 1.39 3.93 2.01
N SER A 134 1.56 3.05 2.98
CA SER A 134 2.88 2.51 3.32
C SER A 134 2.76 1.25 4.17
N ARG A 135 3.87 0.52 4.30
CA ARG A 135 4.00 -0.64 5.18
C ARG A 135 5.38 -0.69 5.83
N ALA A 136 5.42 -0.70 7.17
CA ALA A 136 6.60 -1.00 7.99
C ALA A 136 7.88 -0.18 7.68
N VAL A 137 7.74 1.10 7.31
CA VAL A 137 8.90 1.96 6.95
C VAL A 137 9.44 2.71 8.15
N ALA A 138 8.57 3.33 8.95
CA ALA A 138 8.95 4.15 10.09
C ALA A 138 7.83 4.25 11.13
N VAL A 139 8.12 4.81 12.31
CA VAL A 139 7.10 5.21 13.27
C VAL A 139 6.28 6.39 12.74
N MET A 140 5.01 6.50 13.16
CA MET A 140 4.07 7.50 12.65
C MET A 140 4.60 8.95 12.65
N PRO A 141 5.21 9.46 13.72
CA PRO A 141 5.69 10.85 13.71
C PRO A 141 6.72 11.15 12.64
N SER A 142 7.68 10.24 12.42
CA SER A 142 8.69 10.39 11.36
C SER A 142 8.05 10.32 9.98
N PHE A 143 7.15 9.35 9.78
CA PHE A 143 6.45 9.16 8.51
C PHE A 143 5.61 10.39 8.13
N VAL A 144 4.80 10.89 9.06
CA VAL A 144 3.99 12.12 8.86
C VAL A 144 4.87 13.32 8.49
N HIS A 145 6.05 13.43 9.11
CA HIS A 145 7.00 14.51 8.78
C HIS A 145 7.50 14.40 7.32
N TRP A 146 7.84 13.20 6.86
CA TRP A 146 8.36 12.99 5.50
C TRP A 146 7.33 13.30 4.40
N VAL A 147 6.07 12.97 4.66
CA VAL A 147 4.99 13.14 3.66
C VAL A 147 4.23 14.46 3.79
N LYS A 148 4.67 15.33 4.69
CA LYS A 148 4.05 16.64 4.93
C LYS A 148 3.96 17.45 3.63
N GLY A 149 2.75 17.96 3.34
CA GLY A 149 2.49 18.79 2.15
C GLY A 149 2.28 17.98 0.86
N ARG A 150 2.18 16.64 0.93
CA ARG A 150 1.93 15.77 -0.23
C ARG A 150 0.46 15.33 -0.36
N ILE A 151 -0.39 15.65 0.59
CA ILE A 151 -1.82 15.29 0.55
C ILE A 151 -2.63 16.40 -0.12
N ALA A 152 -3.43 16.04 -1.13
CA ALA A 152 -4.32 16.96 -1.84
C ALA A 152 -5.39 17.54 -0.91
N LYS A 153 -5.70 18.83 -1.08
CA LYS A 153 -6.64 19.56 -0.21
C LYS A 153 -8.08 19.16 -0.45
N HIS A 154 -8.44 18.90 -1.69
CA HIS A 154 -9.78 18.49 -2.07
C HIS A 154 -9.88 16.98 -2.07
N SER A 155 -10.89 16.43 -1.40
CA SER A 155 -11.17 15.00 -1.42
C SER A 155 -12.23 14.67 -2.48
N LEU A 156 -11.97 13.64 -3.27
CA LEU A 156 -12.95 13.03 -4.16
C LEU A 156 -13.82 12.02 -3.42
N HIS A 157 -13.36 11.57 -2.26
CA HIS A 157 -13.96 10.50 -1.45
C HIS A 157 -14.78 11.08 -0.30
N ASP A 158 -15.72 10.30 0.23
CA ASP A 158 -16.45 10.63 1.46
C ASP A 158 -15.50 10.75 2.67
N ARG A 159 -14.48 9.90 2.70
CA ARG A 159 -13.38 9.97 3.66
C ARG A 159 -12.39 11.06 3.22
N LYS A 160 -11.92 11.86 4.16
CA LYS A 160 -10.90 12.89 3.90
C LYS A 160 -9.60 12.26 3.40
N ASN A 161 -8.90 12.96 2.52
CA ASN A 161 -7.57 12.57 2.08
C ASN A 161 -6.62 12.42 3.28
N GLY A 162 -5.72 11.44 3.22
CA GLY A 162 -4.85 11.16 4.35
C GLY A 162 -3.89 10.00 4.13
N ILE A 163 -3.37 9.51 5.24
CA ILE A 163 -2.43 8.38 5.29
C ILE A 163 -3.20 7.12 5.65
N LEU A 164 -2.95 6.03 4.94
CA LEU A 164 -3.41 4.68 5.23
C LEU A 164 -2.18 3.79 5.41
N TYR A 165 -1.85 3.45 6.66
CA TYR A 165 -0.60 2.82 7.00
C TYR A 165 -0.80 1.42 7.58
N LEU A 166 -0.21 0.40 6.93
CA LEU A 166 -0.18 -0.97 7.44
C LEU A 166 0.82 -1.10 8.58
N LYS A 167 0.33 -1.41 9.73
CA LYS A 167 1.08 -1.55 10.98
C LYS A 167 0.79 -2.89 11.66
N GLY A 168 1.50 -3.17 12.74
CA GLY A 168 1.26 -4.34 13.58
C GLY A 168 1.74 -4.12 15.01
N GLY A 169 1.24 -4.95 15.93
CA GLY A 169 1.58 -4.88 17.33
C GLY A 169 0.95 -3.72 18.08
N ASP A 170 1.55 -3.33 19.20
CA ASP A 170 1.10 -2.20 20.02
C ASP A 170 1.54 -0.87 19.40
N LEU A 171 0.57 -0.01 19.12
CA LEU A 171 0.76 1.31 18.51
C LEU A 171 0.49 2.47 19.48
N SER A 172 0.16 2.18 20.73
CA SER A 172 -0.36 3.14 21.73
C SER A 172 0.52 4.39 21.85
N GLU A 173 1.83 4.23 21.93
CA GLU A 173 2.76 5.34 22.09
C GLU A 173 2.97 6.13 20.77
N GLU A 174 3.06 5.45 19.63
CA GLU A 174 3.34 6.14 18.38
C GLU A 174 2.12 6.91 17.82
N ILE A 175 0.91 6.50 18.14
CA ILE A 175 -0.33 7.18 17.68
C ILE A 175 -0.86 8.21 18.68
N LYS A 176 -0.40 8.20 19.92
CA LYS A 176 -0.84 9.11 21.00
C LYS A 176 -0.88 10.61 20.64
N PRO A 177 0.05 11.14 19.81
CA PRO A 177 0.01 12.55 19.40
C PRO A 177 -1.17 12.91 18.48
N TYR A 178 -1.87 11.93 17.91
CA TYR A 178 -2.85 12.14 16.85
C TYR A 178 -4.28 11.92 17.35
N ARG A 179 -5.04 13.01 17.58
CA ARG A 179 -6.43 12.93 18.10
C ARG A 179 -7.46 12.40 17.09
N THR A 180 -7.15 12.47 15.78
CA THR A 180 -8.08 12.10 14.70
C THR A 180 -7.70 10.81 13.99
N ILE A 181 -6.77 10.06 14.57
CA ILE A 181 -6.34 8.77 14.01
C ILE A 181 -7.42 7.72 14.26
N GLU A 182 -7.63 6.88 13.27
CA GLU A 182 -8.50 5.71 13.35
C GLU A 182 -7.64 4.46 13.16
N VAL A 183 -7.92 3.41 13.91
CA VAL A 183 -7.21 2.13 13.83
C VAL A 183 -8.22 1.04 13.51
N PHE A 184 -7.95 0.27 12.47
CA PHE A 184 -8.79 -0.84 12.02
C PHE A 184 -8.01 -2.13 12.20
N GLU A 185 -8.52 -3.03 13.06
CA GLU A 185 -7.94 -4.36 13.26
C GLU A 185 -8.22 -5.21 12.03
N LEU A 186 -7.19 -5.81 11.44
CA LEU A 186 -7.38 -6.66 10.28
C LEU A 186 -7.93 -8.05 10.63
N SER A 187 -7.82 -8.46 11.90
CA SER A 187 -8.49 -9.66 12.44
C SER A 187 -10.02 -9.57 12.43
N ASP A 188 -10.59 -8.36 12.39
CA ASP A 188 -12.04 -8.18 12.26
C ASP A 188 -12.51 -8.40 10.80
N ILE A 189 -11.57 -8.47 9.86
CA ILE A 189 -11.83 -8.53 8.40
C ILE A 189 -11.38 -9.86 7.82
N PHE A 190 -10.20 -10.35 8.22
CA PHE A 190 -9.55 -11.54 7.72
C PHE A 190 -9.45 -12.60 8.80
N GLU A 191 -9.72 -13.85 8.46
CA GLU A 191 -9.78 -14.97 9.43
C GLU A 191 -8.41 -15.61 9.70
N GLU A 192 -7.39 -15.32 8.86
CA GLU A 192 -6.08 -15.92 8.97
C GLU A 192 -5.32 -15.37 10.19
N GLU A 193 -4.74 -16.24 11.03
CA GLU A 193 -3.98 -15.94 12.26
C GLU A 193 -2.92 -14.83 12.06
N PHE A 194 -2.37 -14.75 10.85
CA PHE A 194 -1.42 -13.69 10.49
C PHE A 194 -1.95 -12.28 10.78
N PHE A 195 -3.26 -12.08 10.71
CA PHE A 195 -3.90 -10.77 10.88
C PHE A 195 -4.23 -10.42 12.33
N ASP A 196 -4.05 -11.31 13.29
CA ASP A 196 -4.37 -11.07 14.73
C ASP A 196 -3.68 -9.83 15.30
N THR A 197 -2.51 -9.49 14.76
CA THR A 197 -1.75 -8.31 15.21
C THR A 197 -1.64 -7.22 14.15
N LYS A 198 -2.31 -7.37 12.99
CA LYS A 198 -2.18 -6.44 11.88
C LYS A 198 -3.31 -5.41 11.87
N LYS A 199 -2.94 -4.21 11.46
CA LYS A 199 -3.83 -3.05 11.51
C LYS A 199 -3.66 -2.18 10.28
N VAL A 200 -4.73 -1.49 9.89
CA VAL A 200 -4.65 -0.29 9.05
C VAL A 200 -4.85 0.92 9.96
N VAL A 201 -3.90 1.82 9.93
CA VAL A 201 -3.98 3.10 10.62
C VAL A 201 -4.34 4.18 9.61
N TYR A 202 -5.47 4.85 9.81
CA TYR A 202 -5.87 5.99 8.99
C TYR A 202 -5.67 7.29 9.76
N LEU A 203 -4.90 8.21 9.16
CA LEU A 203 -4.71 9.56 9.67
C LEU A 203 -5.19 10.58 8.63
N PRO A 204 -6.36 11.25 8.84
CA PRO A 204 -6.77 12.34 7.98
C PRO A 204 -5.82 13.52 8.14
N MET A 205 -5.30 14.04 7.03
CA MET A 205 -4.42 15.20 7.08
C MET A 205 -5.24 16.48 7.11
N LYS A 206 -5.16 17.24 8.22
CA LYS A 206 -5.79 18.55 8.35
C LYS A 206 -4.95 19.58 7.60
N TYR A 207 -5.56 20.23 6.63
CA TYR A 207 -4.98 21.43 6.05
C TYR A 207 -5.29 22.61 6.98
N LYS A 208 -4.27 23.29 7.49
CA LYS A 208 -4.44 24.64 7.95
C LYS A 208 -4.68 25.47 6.70
N GLY A 209 -5.94 25.79 6.43
CA GLY A 209 -6.26 26.87 5.51
C GLY A 209 -5.42 28.08 5.90
N LYS A 210 -4.85 28.80 4.93
CA LYS A 210 -4.34 30.13 5.21
C LYS A 210 -5.52 30.92 5.78
N GLN A 211 -5.39 31.36 7.02
CA GLN A 211 -6.16 32.48 7.53
C GLN A 211 -5.82 33.71 6.74
#